data_2d9e8f1b4b8ce22535423fe5be12b944
#
_entry.id   2d9e8f1b4b8ce22535423fe5be12b944
#
_cell.length_a   1.000
_cell.length_b   1.000
_cell.length_c   1.000
_cell.angle_alpha   90.00
_cell.angle_beta   90.00
_cell.angle_gamma   90.00
#
_symmetry.space_group_name_H-M   'P 1'
#
loop_
_entity.id
_entity.type
_entity.pdbx_description
1 polymer ?
#
loop_
_entity_poly.entity_id
_entity_poly.type
_entity_poly.pdbx_seq_one_letter_code
_entity_poly.pdbx_strand_id
1 'polypeptide(L)'
;MGVVASFIIIVLDIQHQFAVTDFLTGLGNRRNLIKFVGLKIHRLRNGDKFAGFMLDINNFKKINDKYGHSFGDQVLIDVANVLIQTTQKNDYVARFGGDEFVLIIDLNTEEEIEEYKKVIRQACEKYNASEKNTHVIDFSIGSALFSKAEGMTPSRFLEIIDDRMYIDKQSTKAI
;
A
#
# COMPACT_ATOMS: atom_id res chain seq x y z
N MET A 1 14.45 -5.52 40.36
CA MET A 1 14.72 -4.54 39.27
C MET A 1 14.48 -5.10 37.87
N GLY A 2 14.76 -6.37 37.58
CA GLY A 2 14.61 -6.97 36.23
C GLY A 2 13.17 -7.00 35.70
N VAL A 3 12.18 -7.31 36.51
CA VAL A 3 10.76 -7.44 36.08
C VAL A 3 10.18 -6.11 35.61
N VAL A 4 10.46 -5.01 36.30
CA VAL A 4 9.99 -3.66 35.94
C VAL A 4 10.63 -3.21 34.62
N ALA A 5 11.93 -3.45 34.45
CA ALA A 5 12.62 -3.12 33.21
C ALA A 5 12.06 -3.93 32.02
N SER A 6 11.82 -5.23 32.18
CA SER A 6 11.20 -6.08 31.15
C SER A 6 9.80 -5.61 30.79
N PHE A 7 8.98 -5.24 31.79
CA PHE A 7 7.64 -4.71 31.54
C PHE A 7 7.66 -3.39 30.74
N ILE A 8 8.57 -2.48 31.10
CA ILE A 8 8.74 -1.20 30.37
C ILE A 8 9.15 -1.46 28.92
N ILE A 9 10.09 -2.39 28.68
CA ILE A 9 10.51 -2.74 27.31
C ILE A 9 9.34 -3.29 26.49
N ILE A 10 8.54 -4.19 27.06
CA ILE A 10 7.36 -4.75 26.39
C ILE A 10 6.35 -3.66 26.06
N VAL A 11 6.06 -2.76 27.00
CA VAL A 11 5.12 -1.65 26.78
C VAL A 11 5.61 -0.71 25.68
N LEU A 12 6.92 -0.39 25.68
CA LEU A 12 7.51 0.45 24.64
C LEU A 12 7.50 -0.22 23.27
N ASP A 13 7.74 -1.53 23.21
CA ASP A 13 7.68 -2.29 21.95
C ASP A 13 6.25 -2.35 21.39
N ILE A 14 5.28 -2.62 22.25
CA ILE A 14 3.85 -2.57 21.88
C ILE A 14 3.46 -1.17 21.36
N GLN A 15 3.83 -0.10 22.09
CA GLN A 15 3.56 1.27 21.66
C GLN A 15 4.27 1.59 20.33
N HIS A 16 5.48 1.09 20.12
CA HIS A 16 6.20 1.26 18.87
C HIS A 16 5.51 0.55 17.70
N GLN A 17 5.03 -0.69 17.90
CA GLN A 17 4.28 -1.43 16.87
C GLN A 17 3.01 -0.69 16.46
N PHE A 18 2.18 -0.24 17.41
CA PHE A 18 0.99 0.58 17.11
C PHE A 18 1.33 1.92 16.43
N ALA A 19 2.54 2.44 16.65
CA ALA A 19 2.98 3.67 16.00
C ALA A 19 3.38 3.50 14.53
N VAL A 20 3.70 2.28 14.06
CA VAL A 20 4.28 2.04 12.74
C VAL A 20 3.48 1.10 11.85
N THR A 21 2.56 0.29 12.40
CA THR A 21 1.74 -0.67 11.64
C THR A 21 0.25 -0.34 11.70
N ASP A 22 -0.49 -0.79 10.70
CA ASP A 22 -1.96 -0.87 10.72
C ASP A 22 -2.38 -2.12 11.51
N PHE A 23 -3.21 -1.94 12.51
CA PHE A 23 -3.58 -3.01 13.46
C PHE A 23 -4.39 -4.15 12.82
N LEU A 24 -5.13 -3.86 11.74
CA LEU A 24 -5.98 -4.84 11.08
C LEU A 24 -5.18 -5.71 10.10
N THR A 25 -4.36 -5.05 9.26
CA THR A 25 -3.67 -5.72 8.15
C THR A 25 -2.23 -6.11 8.47
N GLY A 26 -1.64 -5.55 9.54
CA GLY A 26 -0.24 -5.73 9.89
C GLY A 26 0.76 -5.00 8.97
N LEU A 27 0.28 -4.35 7.91
CA LEU A 27 1.09 -3.54 7.00
C LEU A 27 1.61 -2.27 7.69
N GLY A 28 2.54 -1.56 7.04
CA GLY A 28 2.88 -0.20 7.45
C GLY A 28 1.64 0.70 7.47
N ASN A 29 1.57 1.61 8.45
CA ASN A 29 0.52 2.62 8.45
C ASN A 29 0.97 3.89 7.68
N ARG A 30 0.02 4.81 7.43
CA ARG A 30 0.28 6.09 6.75
C ARG A 30 1.46 6.87 7.34
N ARG A 31 1.55 6.92 8.66
CA ARG A 31 2.63 7.65 9.35
C ARG A 31 4.01 7.05 9.06
N ASN A 32 4.10 5.74 9.10
CA ASN A 32 5.35 5.05 8.83
C ASN A 32 5.72 5.10 7.33
N LEU A 33 4.74 5.03 6.43
CA LEU A 33 4.95 5.23 4.99
C LEU A 33 5.64 6.58 4.70
N ILE A 34 5.13 7.68 5.26
CA ILE A 34 5.71 9.02 5.04
C ILE A 34 7.17 9.06 5.51
N LYS A 35 7.47 8.46 6.68
CA LYS A 35 8.84 8.33 7.18
C LYS A 35 9.70 7.49 6.26
N PHE A 36 9.19 6.34 5.81
CA PHE A 36 9.89 5.44 4.90
C PHE A 36 10.25 6.14 3.59
N VAL A 37 9.30 6.80 2.95
CA VAL A 37 9.53 7.57 1.71
C VAL A 37 10.55 8.67 1.94
N GLY A 38 10.46 9.42 3.04
CA GLY A 38 11.43 10.46 3.40
C GLY A 38 12.86 9.92 3.54
N LEU A 39 13.03 8.78 4.23
CA LEU A 39 14.33 8.12 4.38
C LEU A 39 14.84 7.57 3.04
N LYS A 40 13.95 7.00 2.20
CA LYS A 40 14.30 6.49 0.88
C LYS A 40 14.80 7.63 -0.01
N ILE A 41 14.08 8.75 -0.07
CA ILE A 41 14.50 9.97 -0.80
C ILE A 41 15.87 10.47 -0.33
N HIS A 42 16.08 10.52 0.99
CA HIS A 42 17.37 10.98 1.55
C HIS A 42 18.54 10.07 1.14
N ARG A 43 18.31 8.77 1.02
CA ARG A 43 19.33 7.76 0.67
C ARG A 43 19.58 7.62 -0.82
N LEU A 44 18.66 8.10 -1.67
CA LEU A 44 18.83 8.04 -3.12
C LEU A 44 20.12 8.75 -3.55
N ARG A 45 20.87 8.10 -4.45
CA ARG A 45 22.00 8.71 -5.17
C ARG A 45 21.46 9.45 -6.41
N ASN A 46 22.32 10.28 -7.00
CA ASN A 46 21.96 10.94 -8.27
C ASN A 46 21.76 9.89 -9.37
N GLY A 47 20.59 9.93 -9.99
CA GLY A 47 20.18 8.97 -11.03
C GLY A 47 19.33 7.80 -10.53
N ASP A 48 19.33 7.48 -9.23
CA ASP A 48 18.45 6.46 -8.68
C ASP A 48 16.99 6.94 -8.68
N LYS A 49 16.08 6.00 -8.89
CA LYS A 49 14.64 6.24 -8.88
C LYS A 49 13.94 5.19 -8.03
N PHE A 50 12.68 5.40 -7.76
CA PHE A 50 11.74 4.40 -7.27
C PHE A 50 10.33 4.75 -7.75
N ALA A 51 9.45 3.77 -7.76
CA ALA A 51 8.03 3.98 -8.07
C ALA A 51 7.16 3.94 -6.81
N GLY A 52 6.10 4.73 -6.82
CA GLY A 52 4.99 4.63 -5.88
C GLY A 52 3.72 4.23 -6.61
N PHE A 53 2.92 3.40 -5.95
CA PHE A 53 1.60 2.98 -6.42
C PHE A 53 0.58 3.28 -5.31
N MET A 54 -0.46 4.05 -5.62
CA MET A 54 -1.65 4.21 -4.78
C MET A 54 -2.74 3.31 -5.33
N LEU A 55 -3.34 2.49 -4.47
CA LEU A 55 -4.40 1.55 -4.83
C LEU A 55 -5.63 1.81 -3.97
N ASP A 56 -6.81 1.82 -4.59
CA ASP A 56 -8.11 1.91 -3.92
C ASP A 56 -8.96 0.71 -4.33
N ILE A 57 -9.55 0.01 -3.34
CA ILE A 57 -10.37 -1.18 -3.59
C ILE A 57 -11.68 -0.77 -4.27
N ASN A 58 -11.89 -1.25 -5.48
CA ASN A 58 -13.10 -0.94 -6.22
C ASN A 58 -14.36 -1.49 -5.52
N ASN A 59 -15.37 -0.62 -5.39
CA ASN A 59 -16.65 -0.96 -4.77
C ASN A 59 -16.60 -1.39 -3.29
N PHE A 60 -15.54 -1.07 -2.53
CA PHE A 60 -15.39 -1.48 -1.13
C PHE A 60 -16.59 -1.05 -0.25
N LYS A 61 -17.11 0.17 -0.45
CA LYS A 61 -18.33 0.61 0.23
C LYS A 61 -19.52 -0.32 -0.03
N LYS A 62 -19.73 -0.76 -1.27
CA LYS A 62 -20.83 -1.69 -1.61
C LYS A 62 -20.65 -3.06 -0.93
N ILE A 63 -19.41 -3.50 -0.74
CA ILE A 63 -19.09 -4.71 0.01
C ILE A 63 -19.52 -4.55 1.47
N ASN A 64 -19.13 -3.45 2.12
CA ASN A 64 -19.52 -3.16 3.51
C ASN A 64 -21.04 -3.03 3.65
N ASP A 65 -21.69 -2.30 2.76
CA ASP A 65 -23.16 -2.09 2.79
C ASP A 65 -23.92 -3.40 2.63
N LYS A 66 -23.40 -4.36 1.84
CA LYS A 66 -24.04 -5.64 1.56
C LYS A 66 -23.74 -6.73 2.60
N TYR A 67 -22.51 -6.81 3.07
CA TYR A 67 -22.02 -7.94 3.88
C TYR A 67 -21.61 -7.55 5.31
N GLY A 68 -21.60 -6.25 5.61
CA GLY A 68 -21.21 -5.71 6.92
C GLY A 68 -19.70 -5.45 7.07
N HIS A 69 -19.34 -4.65 8.07
CA HIS A 69 -17.96 -4.20 8.29
C HIS A 69 -16.99 -5.34 8.61
N SER A 70 -17.43 -6.36 9.37
CA SER A 70 -16.55 -7.52 9.67
C SER A 70 -16.13 -8.28 8.42
N PHE A 71 -16.99 -8.34 7.40
CA PHE A 71 -16.64 -8.90 6.10
C PHE A 71 -15.67 -7.98 5.34
N GLY A 72 -15.89 -6.66 5.38
CA GLY A 72 -14.97 -5.69 4.82
C GLY A 72 -13.58 -5.75 5.45
N ASP A 73 -13.50 -5.98 6.77
CA ASP A 73 -12.22 -6.19 7.47
C ASP A 73 -11.48 -7.42 6.94
N GLN A 74 -12.19 -8.52 6.65
CA GLN A 74 -11.57 -9.71 6.03
C GLN A 74 -11.08 -9.39 4.61
N VAL A 75 -11.84 -8.64 3.81
CA VAL A 75 -11.40 -8.19 2.48
C VAL A 75 -10.11 -7.38 2.57
N LEU A 76 -9.99 -6.48 3.54
CA LEU A 76 -8.77 -5.68 3.76
C LEU A 76 -7.56 -6.57 4.12
N ILE A 77 -7.76 -7.60 4.93
CA ILE A 77 -6.72 -8.59 5.28
C ILE A 77 -6.30 -9.38 4.04
N ASP A 78 -7.26 -9.84 3.24
CA ASP A 78 -6.98 -10.61 2.02
C ASP A 78 -6.24 -9.75 0.99
N VAL A 79 -6.64 -8.50 0.82
CA VAL A 79 -5.93 -7.51 -0.01
C VAL A 79 -4.48 -7.34 0.45
N ALA A 80 -4.26 -7.16 1.75
CA ALA A 80 -2.91 -7.04 2.30
C ALA A 80 -2.05 -8.26 1.95
N ASN A 81 -2.61 -9.47 2.09
CA ASN A 81 -1.92 -10.73 1.75
C ASN A 81 -1.61 -10.83 0.25
N VAL A 82 -2.54 -10.40 -0.63
CA VAL A 82 -2.32 -10.38 -2.08
C VAL A 82 -1.19 -9.41 -2.42
N LEU A 83 -1.19 -8.20 -1.87
CA LEU A 83 -0.18 -7.19 -2.15
C LEU A 83 1.22 -7.59 -1.63
N ILE A 84 1.32 -8.20 -0.45
CA ILE A 84 2.60 -8.73 0.07
C ILE A 84 3.21 -9.74 -0.91
N GLN A 85 2.40 -10.59 -1.56
CA GLN A 85 2.91 -11.59 -2.52
C GLN A 85 3.49 -10.96 -3.79
N THR A 86 3.17 -9.71 -4.09
CA THR A 86 3.74 -8.98 -5.25
C THR A 86 5.06 -8.29 -4.93
N THR A 87 5.46 -8.21 -3.66
CA THR A 87 6.59 -7.40 -3.20
C THR A 87 7.82 -8.24 -2.88
N GLN A 88 8.99 -7.60 -2.93
CA GLN A 88 10.29 -8.16 -2.57
C GLN A 88 10.79 -7.58 -1.25
N LYS A 89 11.93 -8.07 -0.75
CA LYS A 89 12.49 -7.72 0.57
C LYS A 89 12.70 -6.21 0.80
N ASN A 90 13.01 -5.46 -0.24
CA ASN A 90 13.31 -4.01 -0.15
C ASN A 90 12.11 -3.13 -0.47
N ASP A 91 11.00 -3.74 -0.87
CA ASP A 91 9.77 -3.04 -1.17
C ASP A 91 9.01 -2.70 0.11
N TYR A 92 8.13 -1.73 0.04
CA TYR A 92 7.33 -1.32 1.18
C TYR A 92 5.86 -1.28 0.82
N VAL A 93 5.05 -1.89 1.69
CA VAL A 93 3.59 -1.90 1.58
C VAL A 93 3.00 -1.25 2.81
N ALA A 94 2.02 -0.38 2.61
CA ALA A 94 1.29 0.29 3.68
C ALA A 94 -0.21 0.34 3.39
N ARG A 95 -1.03 0.32 4.44
CA ARG A 95 -2.40 0.77 4.38
C ARG A 95 -2.42 2.27 4.65
N PHE A 96 -2.87 3.05 3.67
CA PHE A 96 -2.81 4.50 3.71
C PHE A 96 -4.06 5.13 4.33
N GLY A 97 -5.22 4.55 4.08
CA GLY A 97 -6.52 4.97 4.55
C GLY A 97 -7.49 3.80 4.63
N GLY A 98 -8.79 4.03 4.70
CA GLY A 98 -9.83 3.02 4.85
C GLY A 98 -9.65 1.81 3.91
N ASP A 99 -9.76 2.03 2.62
CA ASP A 99 -9.64 1.04 1.52
C ASP A 99 -8.45 1.34 0.58
N GLU A 100 -7.54 2.22 1.02
CA GLU A 100 -6.39 2.69 0.26
C GLU A 100 -5.09 2.03 0.72
N PHE A 101 -4.29 1.57 -0.25
CA PHE A 101 -2.98 0.96 -0.02
C PHE A 101 -1.91 1.65 -0.85
N VAL A 102 -0.67 1.64 -0.36
CA VAL A 102 0.48 2.20 -1.09
C VAL A 102 1.61 1.18 -1.13
N LEU A 103 2.20 1.04 -2.33
CA LEU A 103 3.44 0.30 -2.51
C LEU A 103 4.55 1.27 -2.95
N ILE A 104 5.75 1.04 -2.41
CA ILE A 104 6.98 1.74 -2.83
C ILE A 104 7.95 0.66 -3.31
N ILE A 105 8.29 0.70 -4.60
CA ILE A 105 9.01 -0.35 -5.31
C ILE A 105 10.25 0.24 -6.00
N ASP A 106 11.37 -0.47 -6.00
CA ASP A 106 12.60 -0.04 -6.68
C ASP A 106 12.49 -0.32 -8.19
N LEU A 107 11.97 0.68 -8.94
CA LEU A 107 11.83 0.70 -10.38
C LEU A 107 12.44 1.98 -10.94
N ASN A 108 12.91 1.93 -12.21
CA ASN A 108 13.66 3.02 -12.81
C ASN A 108 12.99 3.63 -14.04
N THR A 109 12.01 2.96 -14.65
CA THR A 109 11.35 3.39 -15.90
C THR A 109 9.84 3.31 -15.82
N GLU A 110 9.14 4.02 -16.69
CA GLU A 110 7.68 3.96 -16.80
C GLU A 110 7.21 2.59 -17.35
N GLU A 111 8.03 1.94 -18.18
CA GLU A 111 7.76 0.60 -18.70
C GLU A 111 7.73 -0.42 -17.56
N GLU A 112 8.68 -0.33 -16.62
CA GLU A 112 8.71 -1.18 -15.42
C GLU A 112 7.48 -0.95 -14.54
N ILE A 113 6.98 0.29 -14.45
CA ILE A 113 5.72 0.60 -13.74
C ILE A 113 4.55 -0.13 -14.38
N GLU A 114 4.40 -0.07 -15.71
CA GLU A 114 3.29 -0.73 -16.41
C GLU A 114 3.38 -2.27 -16.27
N GLU A 115 4.59 -2.83 -16.31
CA GLU A 115 4.78 -4.26 -16.04
C GLU A 115 4.41 -4.62 -14.58
N TYR A 116 4.76 -3.78 -13.61
CA TYR A 116 4.41 -4.04 -12.22
C TYR A 116 2.90 -3.92 -11.96
N LYS A 117 2.19 -3.02 -12.62
CA LYS A 117 0.71 -2.99 -12.62
C LYS A 117 0.11 -4.32 -13.10
N LYS A 118 0.70 -4.95 -14.13
CA LYS A 118 0.27 -6.29 -14.58
C LYS A 118 0.50 -7.34 -13.50
N VAL A 119 1.63 -7.29 -12.78
CA VAL A 119 1.90 -8.19 -11.65
C VAL A 119 0.81 -8.06 -10.57
N ILE A 120 0.43 -6.83 -10.21
CA ILE A 120 -0.65 -6.59 -9.24
C ILE A 120 -1.97 -7.18 -9.75
N ARG A 121 -2.35 -6.91 -11.02
CA ARG A 121 -3.60 -7.44 -11.60
C ARG A 121 -3.61 -8.95 -11.67
N GLN A 122 -2.50 -9.58 -12.07
CA GLN A 122 -2.37 -11.05 -12.08
C GLN A 122 -2.50 -11.67 -10.68
N ALA A 123 -1.97 -11.01 -9.65
CA ALA A 123 -2.14 -11.46 -8.27
C ALA A 123 -3.62 -11.42 -7.84
N CYS A 124 -4.35 -10.35 -8.24
CA CYS A 124 -5.79 -10.26 -8.03
C CYS A 124 -6.56 -11.34 -8.81
N GLU A 125 -6.24 -11.55 -10.08
CA GLU A 125 -6.87 -12.58 -10.91
C GLU A 125 -6.66 -13.99 -10.31
N LYS A 126 -5.44 -14.29 -9.85
CA LYS A 126 -5.13 -15.55 -9.17
C LYS A 126 -5.94 -15.72 -7.88
N TYR A 127 -6.09 -14.65 -7.09
CA TYR A 127 -6.94 -14.66 -5.90
C TYR A 127 -8.41 -14.89 -6.29
N ASN A 128 -8.90 -14.14 -7.27
CA ASN A 128 -10.30 -14.17 -7.71
C ASN A 128 -10.70 -15.51 -8.38
N ALA A 129 -9.75 -16.22 -8.99
CA ALA A 129 -9.99 -17.53 -9.61
C ALA A 129 -10.16 -18.67 -8.59
N SER A 130 -9.87 -18.44 -7.30
CA SER A 130 -10.03 -19.46 -6.27
C SER A 130 -11.48 -19.56 -5.80
N GLU A 131 -12.08 -20.75 -5.92
CA GLU A 131 -13.45 -21.02 -5.42
C GLU A 131 -13.61 -20.84 -3.90
N LYS A 132 -12.50 -20.76 -3.16
CA LYS A 132 -12.50 -20.53 -1.71
C LYS A 132 -12.76 -19.07 -1.36
N ASN A 133 -12.58 -18.14 -2.31
CA ASN A 133 -12.70 -16.72 -2.07
C ASN A 133 -14.14 -16.28 -2.35
N THR A 134 -14.70 -15.55 -1.41
CA THR A 134 -16.13 -15.16 -1.42
C THR A 134 -16.36 -13.78 -2.03
N HIS A 135 -15.30 -13.09 -2.42
CA HIS A 135 -15.35 -11.74 -2.99
C HIS A 135 -14.27 -11.54 -4.05
N VAL A 136 -14.45 -10.54 -4.88
CA VAL A 136 -13.51 -10.16 -5.94
C VAL A 136 -12.69 -8.98 -5.46
N ILE A 137 -11.36 -9.08 -5.61
CA ILE A 137 -10.42 -7.99 -5.39
C ILE A 137 -10.11 -7.35 -6.75
N ASP A 138 -10.33 -6.04 -6.84
CA ASP A 138 -9.96 -5.21 -7.98
C ASP A 138 -9.60 -3.81 -7.49
N PHE A 139 -8.69 -3.13 -8.20
CA PHE A 139 -8.15 -1.83 -7.81
C PHE A 139 -8.24 -0.79 -8.90
N SER A 140 -8.49 0.45 -8.48
CA SER A 140 -8.03 1.63 -9.20
C SER A 140 -6.60 1.94 -8.79
N ILE A 141 -5.70 2.17 -9.76
CA ILE A 141 -4.25 2.25 -9.51
C ILE A 141 -3.69 3.56 -10.08
N GLY A 142 -3.16 4.41 -9.20
CA GLY A 142 -2.31 5.53 -9.56
C GLY A 142 -0.84 5.22 -9.32
N SER A 143 0.05 5.63 -10.20
CA SER A 143 1.48 5.37 -10.07
C SER A 143 2.34 6.49 -10.62
N ALA A 144 3.53 6.67 -10.07
CA ALA A 144 4.54 7.59 -10.58
C ALA A 144 5.95 7.15 -10.22
N LEU A 145 6.91 7.53 -11.06
CA LEU A 145 8.33 7.49 -10.70
C LEU A 145 8.67 8.70 -9.82
N PHE A 146 9.47 8.45 -8.80
CA PHE A 146 10.17 9.48 -8.06
C PHE A 146 11.59 9.63 -8.61
N SER A 147 11.99 10.87 -8.90
CA SER A 147 13.37 11.23 -9.21
C SER A 147 13.84 12.34 -8.26
N LYS A 148 15.06 12.20 -7.74
CA LYS A 148 15.64 13.21 -6.83
C LYS A 148 15.86 14.56 -7.52
N ALA A 149 16.05 14.57 -8.85
CA ALA A 149 16.27 15.78 -9.63
C ALA A 149 15.09 16.78 -9.57
N GLU A 150 13.90 16.31 -9.23
CA GLU A 150 12.67 17.14 -9.21
C GLU A 150 12.46 17.91 -7.89
N GLY A 151 13.31 17.70 -6.87
CA GLY A 151 13.19 18.39 -5.58
C GLY A 151 11.88 18.11 -4.82
N MET A 152 11.20 17.01 -5.15
CA MET A 152 9.87 16.67 -4.67
C MET A 152 9.89 16.19 -3.21
N THR A 153 8.94 16.65 -2.41
CA THR A 153 8.74 16.16 -1.03
C THR A 153 7.99 14.83 -1.00
N PRO A 154 8.11 14.03 0.10
CA PRO A 154 7.30 12.82 0.27
C PRO A 154 5.79 13.06 0.11
N SER A 155 5.27 14.13 0.72
CA SER A 155 3.85 14.48 0.65
C SER A 155 3.41 14.79 -0.78
N ARG A 156 4.22 15.57 -1.52
CA ARG A 156 3.89 15.90 -2.92
C ARG A 156 3.92 14.67 -3.82
N PHE A 157 4.85 13.75 -3.59
CA PHE A 157 4.89 12.49 -4.32
C PHE A 157 3.62 11.65 -4.08
N LEU A 158 3.20 11.54 -2.81
CA LEU A 158 1.98 10.80 -2.46
C LEU A 158 0.72 11.45 -3.06
N GLU A 159 0.64 12.78 -3.09
CA GLU A 159 -0.45 13.50 -3.77
C GLU A 159 -0.51 13.17 -5.27
N ILE A 160 0.62 13.12 -5.97
CA ILE A 160 0.64 12.80 -7.40
C ILE A 160 0.10 11.40 -7.69
N ILE A 161 0.49 10.40 -6.91
CA ILE A 161 -0.01 9.04 -7.12
C ILE A 161 -1.49 8.91 -6.74
N ASP A 162 -1.96 9.68 -5.76
CA ASP A 162 -3.37 9.76 -5.36
C ASP A 162 -4.22 10.40 -6.47
N ASP A 163 -3.81 11.57 -7.01
CA ASP A 163 -4.48 12.21 -8.14
C ASP A 163 -4.61 11.25 -9.34
N ARG A 164 -3.56 10.50 -9.66
CA ARG A 164 -3.57 9.52 -10.76
C ARG A 164 -4.49 8.33 -10.47
N MET A 165 -4.55 7.85 -9.25
CA MET A 165 -5.48 6.80 -8.82
C MET A 165 -6.93 7.28 -8.94
N TYR A 166 -7.20 8.53 -8.55
CA TYR A 166 -8.53 9.10 -8.67
C TYR A 166 -9.00 9.20 -10.14
N ILE A 167 -8.11 9.55 -11.08
CA ILE A 167 -8.40 9.56 -12.52
C ILE A 167 -8.73 8.14 -13.02
N ASP A 168 -7.95 7.13 -12.63
CA ASP A 168 -8.20 5.73 -12.98
C ASP A 168 -9.56 5.24 -12.43
N LYS A 169 -9.88 5.63 -11.19
CA LYS A 169 -11.17 5.31 -10.55
C LYS A 169 -12.36 5.91 -11.28
N GLN A 170 -12.23 7.11 -11.83
CA GLN A 170 -13.30 7.73 -12.62
C GLN A 170 -13.49 7.04 -13.97
N SER A 171 -12.41 6.65 -14.66
CA SER A 171 -12.49 5.95 -15.94
C SER A 171 -13.15 4.58 -15.81
N THR A 172 -12.88 3.86 -14.70
CA THR A 172 -13.47 2.55 -14.42
C THR A 172 -14.97 2.63 -14.08
N LYS A 173 -15.45 3.75 -13.56
CA LYS A 173 -16.89 3.95 -13.25
C LYS A 173 -17.74 4.36 -14.46
N ALA A 174 -17.09 4.82 -15.53
CA ALA A 174 -17.78 5.31 -16.74
C ALA A 174 -18.11 4.18 -17.74
N ILE A 175 -17.70 2.95 -17.47
CA ILE A 175 -17.98 1.73 -18.23
C ILE A 175 -19.02 0.90 -17.47
#